data_a0575773e92d6d625357f2d969b6bce9
#
_entry.id   a0575773e92d6d625357f2d969b6bce9
#
_cell.length_a   1.000
_cell.length_b   1.000
_cell.length_c   1.000
_cell.angle_alpha   90.00
_cell.angle_beta   90.00
_cell.angle_gamma   90.00
#
_symmetry.space_group_name_H-M   'P 1'
#
loop_
_entity.id
_entity.type
_entity.pdbx_description
1 polymer ?
#
loop_
_entity_poly.entity_id
_entity_poly.type
_entity_poly.pdbx_seq_one_letter_code
_entity_poly.pdbx_strand_id
1 'polypeptide(L)'
;SGDEEKRDQLMRILALQIAALHPYTDVRMCYVFPGRDLEKMEYTRWLPHTYTPDGKLRMIVCDSKAMGDVMYYLSDVIRERLEAGENRKNKEEEEKVLPHYVVFISDISMIEGEPVSKYLLDPPKNAGVSVIFSADAIDKLPSHCNTIVQWEKDYSGCYNTLSKFEEREGVAFDRVSLAEMDVFSRQLSNFKVRENASNAAIPDMLTFLDMYKTSRVEDLDMY
;
A
#
# COMPACT_ATOMS: atom_id res chain seq x y z
N SER A 1 -13.12 9.09 -10.72
CA SER A 1 -13.13 10.07 -11.81
C SER A 1 -13.72 11.40 -11.32
N GLY A 2 -13.55 12.46 -12.08
CA GLY A 2 -14.02 13.80 -11.73
C GLY A 2 -13.00 14.89 -12.10
N ASP A 3 -13.23 16.12 -11.63
CA ASP A 3 -12.24 17.17 -11.83
C ASP A 3 -10.95 16.90 -11.04
N GLU A 4 -9.86 17.54 -11.42
CA GLU A 4 -8.52 17.27 -10.90
C GLU A 4 -8.45 17.46 -9.37
N GLU A 5 -9.01 18.56 -8.85
CA GLU A 5 -8.99 18.85 -7.42
C GLU A 5 -9.73 17.78 -6.61
N LYS A 6 -10.88 17.32 -7.08
CA LYS A 6 -11.65 16.27 -6.41
C LYS A 6 -10.93 14.91 -6.45
N ARG A 7 -10.26 14.59 -7.57
CA ARG A 7 -9.42 13.39 -7.66
C ARG A 7 -8.27 13.43 -6.67
N ASP A 8 -7.57 14.56 -6.61
CA ASP A 8 -6.48 14.76 -5.65
C ASP A 8 -6.96 14.66 -4.20
N GLN A 9 -8.14 15.20 -3.90
CA GLN A 9 -8.81 15.05 -2.60
C GLN A 9 -9.08 13.59 -2.27
N LEU A 10 -9.66 12.82 -3.21
CA LEU A 10 -9.93 11.40 -3.00
C LEU A 10 -8.64 10.60 -2.74
N MET A 11 -7.59 10.88 -3.49
CA MET A 11 -6.29 10.22 -3.28
C MET A 11 -5.73 10.53 -1.89
N ARG A 12 -5.83 11.79 -1.42
CA ARG A 12 -5.41 12.18 -0.08
C ARG A 12 -6.23 11.51 1.02
N ILE A 13 -7.57 11.48 0.88
CA ILE A 13 -8.46 10.83 1.86
C ILE A 13 -8.14 9.34 1.98
N LEU A 14 -8.01 8.64 0.87
CA LEU A 14 -7.68 7.21 0.86
C LEU A 14 -6.31 6.96 1.49
N ALA A 15 -5.31 7.76 1.13
CA ALA A 15 -3.97 7.67 1.71
C ALA A 15 -3.98 7.90 3.23
N LEU A 16 -4.72 8.93 3.69
CA LEU A 16 -4.86 9.25 5.11
C LEU A 16 -5.52 8.11 5.86
N GLN A 17 -6.64 7.59 5.36
CA GLN A 17 -7.38 6.50 6.00
C GLN A 17 -6.53 5.23 6.09
N ILE A 18 -5.86 4.86 5.01
CA ILE A 18 -4.97 3.68 5.01
C ILE A 18 -3.85 3.88 6.03
N ALA A 19 -3.19 5.03 6.02
CA ALA A 19 -2.07 5.29 6.93
C ALA A 19 -2.47 5.41 8.40
N ALA A 20 -3.70 5.89 8.68
CA ALA A 20 -4.22 6.03 10.03
C ALA A 20 -4.72 4.70 10.63
N LEU A 21 -5.27 3.82 9.79
CA LEU A 21 -5.94 2.59 10.23
C LEU A 21 -5.04 1.35 10.18
N HIS A 22 -3.96 1.38 9.41
CA HIS A 22 -3.05 0.25 9.23
C HIS A 22 -1.61 0.64 9.55
N PRO A 23 -0.89 -0.16 10.34
CA PRO A 23 0.53 0.06 10.55
C PRO A 23 1.32 -0.22 9.25
N TYR A 24 2.44 0.44 9.08
CA TYR A 24 3.30 0.26 7.90
C TYR A 24 3.94 -1.15 7.82
N THR A 25 3.86 -1.95 8.88
CA THR A 25 4.22 -3.38 8.88
C THR A 25 3.21 -4.23 8.12
N ASP A 26 1.94 -3.82 8.12
CA ASP A 26 0.83 -4.56 7.54
C ASP A 26 0.47 -4.05 6.14
N VAL A 27 0.61 -2.74 5.92
CA VAL A 27 0.30 -2.11 4.64
C VAL A 27 1.46 -1.22 4.18
N ARG A 28 1.88 -1.40 2.94
CA ARG A 28 2.84 -0.54 2.24
C ARG A 28 2.14 0.21 1.13
N MET A 29 2.60 1.42 0.86
CA MET A 29 2.05 2.27 -0.19
C MET A 29 3.12 2.57 -1.24
N CYS A 30 2.75 2.40 -2.50
CA CYS A 30 3.55 2.81 -3.64
C CYS A 30 2.81 3.91 -4.39
N TYR A 31 3.51 4.95 -4.79
CA TYR A 31 2.94 6.07 -5.54
C TYR A 31 3.63 6.19 -6.89
N VAL A 32 2.82 6.27 -7.94
CA VAL A 32 3.26 6.48 -9.32
C VAL A 32 2.54 7.70 -9.88
N PHE A 33 3.28 8.77 -10.09
CA PHE A 33 2.75 10.04 -10.58
C PHE A 33 3.79 10.80 -11.39
N PRO A 34 3.39 11.63 -12.36
CA PRO A 34 4.33 12.41 -13.16
C PRO A 34 4.99 13.50 -12.33
N GLY A 35 6.24 13.83 -12.66
CA GLY A 35 7.06 14.82 -11.93
C GLY A 35 6.42 16.19 -11.76
N ARG A 36 5.48 16.58 -12.65
CA ARG A 36 4.70 17.83 -12.51
C ARG A 36 3.80 17.86 -11.27
N ASP A 37 3.47 16.71 -10.70
CA ASP A 37 2.57 16.58 -9.55
C ASP A 37 3.34 16.47 -8.21
N LEU A 38 4.66 16.63 -8.24
CA LEU A 38 5.54 16.50 -7.07
C LEU A 38 5.09 17.36 -5.89
N GLU A 39 4.70 18.61 -6.14
CA GLU A 39 4.25 19.53 -5.10
C GLU A 39 2.98 19.05 -4.42
N LYS A 40 2.01 18.54 -5.18
CA LYS A 40 0.75 17.99 -4.66
C LYS A 40 0.94 16.69 -3.87
N MET A 41 2.00 15.95 -4.19
CA MET A 41 2.30 14.63 -3.64
C MET A 41 3.43 14.66 -2.60
N GLU A 42 3.90 15.85 -2.18
CA GLU A 42 5.04 15.97 -1.27
C GLU A 42 4.81 15.28 0.08
N TYR A 43 3.59 15.23 0.58
CA TYR A 43 3.23 14.53 1.81
C TYR A 43 3.61 13.05 1.81
N THR A 44 3.67 12.41 0.64
CA THR A 44 4.02 10.99 0.51
C THR A 44 5.42 10.68 1.03
N ARG A 45 6.32 11.66 0.99
CA ARG A 45 7.70 11.54 1.47
C ARG A 45 7.80 11.29 2.97
N TRP A 46 6.80 11.71 3.73
CA TRP A 46 6.79 11.60 5.19
C TRP A 46 6.06 10.34 5.68
N LEU A 47 5.29 9.68 4.82
CA LEU A 47 4.59 8.46 5.17
C LEU A 47 5.57 7.29 5.36
N PRO A 48 5.64 6.65 6.54
CA PRO A 48 6.51 5.50 6.75
C PRO A 48 6.11 4.29 5.91
N HIS A 49 4.87 4.27 5.41
CA HIS A 49 4.32 3.25 4.52
C HIS A 49 4.98 3.20 3.14
N THR A 50 5.66 4.27 2.72
CA THR A 50 6.28 4.37 1.39
C THR A 50 7.67 3.74 1.30
N TYR A 51 8.16 3.14 2.37
CA TYR A 51 9.41 2.39 2.34
C TYR A 51 9.18 0.89 2.16
N THR A 52 10.13 0.22 1.53
CA THR A 52 10.21 -1.25 1.57
C THR A 52 10.40 -1.74 3.00
N PRO A 53 10.08 -3.01 3.32
CA PRO A 53 10.25 -3.55 4.68
C PRO A 53 11.66 -3.39 5.24
N ASP A 54 12.69 -3.49 4.40
CA ASP A 54 14.09 -3.30 4.78
C ASP A 54 14.53 -1.82 4.88
N GLY A 55 13.63 -0.89 4.56
CA GLY A 55 13.87 0.55 4.62
C GLY A 55 14.82 1.12 3.56
N LYS A 56 15.27 0.32 2.58
CA LYS A 56 16.29 0.74 1.62
C LYS A 56 15.74 1.47 0.41
N LEU A 57 14.54 1.11 -0.03
CA LEU A 57 13.91 1.70 -1.20
C LEU A 57 12.66 2.47 -0.78
N ARG A 58 12.49 3.67 -1.33
CA ARG A 58 11.26 4.44 -1.21
C ARG A 58 10.38 4.21 -2.43
N MET A 59 9.16 3.76 -2.21
CA MET A 59 8.22 3.42 -3.28
C MET A 59 7.45 4.65 -3.77
N ILE A 60 8.19 5.67 -4.24
CA ILE A 60 7.66 6.89 -4.85
C ILE A 60 8.30 7.03 -6.22
N VAL A 61 7.48 6.97 -7.26
CA VAL A 61 7.89 7.02 -8.65
C VAL A 61 7.36 8.28 -9.30
N CYS A 62 8.24 9.21 -9.60
CA CYS A 62 7.94 10.45 -10.31
C CYS A 62 8.88 10.69 -11.51
N ASP A 63 9.86 9.82 -11.71
CA ASP A 63 10.82 9.88 -12.79
C ASP A 63 11.25 8.47 -13.25
N SER A 64 11.96 8.39 -14.37
CA SER A 64 12.39 7.13 -14.98
C SER A 64 13.39 6.34 -14.12
N LYS A 65 14.16 7.01 -13.24
CA LYS A 65 15.15 6.35 -12.40
C LYS A 65 14.47 5.57 -11.29
N ALA A 66 13.54 6.22 -10.58
CA ALA A 66 12.77 5.58 -9.52
C ALA A 66 11.85 4.48 -10.09
N MET A 67 11.39 4.64 -11.35
CA MET A 67 10.53 3.68 -12.03
C MET A 67 11.19 2.30 -12.06
N GLY A 68 12.40 2.17 -12.59
CA GLY A 68 13.08 0.90 -12.74
C GLY A 68 13.22 0.15 -11.41
N ASP A 69 13.73 0.80 -10.38
CA ASP A 69 14.00 0.17 -9.09
C ASP A 69 12.70 -0.28 -8.39
N VAL A 70 11.67 0.58 -8.37
CA VAL A 70 10.40 0.29 -7.69
C VAL A 70 9.59 -0.77 -8.44
N MET A 71 9.51 -0.68 -9.78
CA MET A 71 8.77 -1.64 -10.59
C MET A 71 9.42 -3.03 -10.56
N TYR A 72 10.75 -3.09 -10.58
CA TYR A 72 11.49 -4.33 -10.40
C TYR A 72 11.18 -4.97 -9.04
N TYR A 73 11.28 -4.17 -7.96
CA TYR A 73 10.96 -4.64 -6.61
C TYR A 73 9.54 -5.20 -6.51
N LEU A 74 8.54 -4.46 -7.00
CA LEU A 74 7.14 -4.92 -6.96
C LEU A 74 6.92 -6.19 -7.79
N SER A 75 7.56 -6.27 -8.97
CA SER A 75 7.49 -7.46 -9.83
C SER A 75 8.04 -8.69 -9.13
N ASP A 76 9.17 -8.53 -8.43
CA ASP A 76 9.84 -9.61 -7.71
C ASP A 76 8.98 -10.10 -6.53
N VAL A 77 8.48 -9.18 -5.72
CA VAL A 77 7.57 -9.49 -4.60
C VAL A 77 6.32 -10.23 -5.08
N ILE A 78 5.69 -9.77 -6.16
CA ILE A 78 4.47 -10.40 -6.68
C ILE A 78 4.79 -11.82 -7.18
N ARG A 79 5.88 -11.98 -7.93
CA ARG A 79 6.31 -13.28 -8.46
C ARG A 79 6.58 -14.28 -7.33
N GLU A 80 7.37 -13.90 -6.33
CA GLU A 80 7.67 -14.76 -5.17
C GLU A 80 6.40 -15.22 -4.44
N ARG A 81 5.43 -14.33 -4.29
CA ARG A 81 4.16 -14.65 -3.64
C ARG A 81 3.30 -15.61 -4.45
N LEU A 82 3.27 -15.44 -5.77
CA LEU A 82 2.55 -16.36 -6.66
C LEU A 82 3.18 -17.74 -6.66
N GLU A 83 4.50 -17.84 -6.76
CA GLU A 83 5.24 -19.09 -6.67
C GLU A 83 5.04 -19.80 -5.32
N ALA A 84 5.07 -19.03 -4.22
CA ALA A 84 4.78 -19.57 -2.89
C ALA A 84 3.33 -20.07 -2.77
N GLY A 85 2.38 -19.37 -3.38
CA GLY A 85 0.97 -19.75 -3.41
C GLY A 85 0.70 -21.05 -4.19
N GLU A 86 1.39 -21.27 -5.30
CA GLU A 86 1.29 -22.49 -6.12
C GLU A 86 1.83 -23.73 -5.39
N ASN A 87 2.84 -23.56 -4.55
CA ASN A 87 3.48 -24.64 -3.80
C ASN A 87 2.71 -25.08 -2.54
N ARG A 88 1.67 -24.35 -2.14
CA ARG A 88 0.87 -24.68 -0.96
C ARG A 88 -0.10 -25.83 -1.24
N LYS A 89 0.04 -26.91 -0.46
CA LYS A 89 -0.80 -28.12 -0.59
C LYS A 89 -2.21 -27.97 -0.04
N ASN A 90 -2.46 -27.02 0.87
CA ASN A 90 -3.77 -26.77 1.49
C ASN A 90 -4.30 -25.40 1.01
N LYS A 91 -5.32 -25.41 0.16
CA LYS A 91 -5.98 -24.22 -0.39
C LYS A 91 -7.07 -23.62 0.51
N GLU A 92 -7.30 -24.18 1.71
CA GLU A 92 -8.49 -23.85 2.53
C GLU A 92 -8.28 -22.69 3.50
N GLU A 93 -7.04 -22.25 3.78
CA GLU A 93 -6.78 -21.07 4.60
C GLU A 93 -6.23 -19.94 3.71
N GLU A 94 -7.04 -18.91 3.49
CA GLU A 94 -6.59 -17.64 2.92
C GLU A 94 -5.68 -16.93 3.94
N GLU A 95 -4.42 -17.33 3.99
CA GLU A 95 -3.43 -16.67 4.84
C GLU A 95 -3.18 -15.25 4.31
N LYS A 96 -3.33 -14.26 5.20
CA LYS A 96 -3.06 -12.86 4.86
C LYS A 96 -1.61 -12.70 4.42
N VAL A 97 -1.43 -12.29 3.18
CA VAL A 97 -0.10 -12.00 2.63
C VAL A 97 0.32 -10.60 3.07
N LEU A 98 1.22 -10.51 4.03
CA LEU A 98 1.71 -9.23 4.57
C LEU A 98 3.18 -8.97 4.17
N PRO A 99 3.55 -7.70 4.07
CA PRO A 99 2.67 -6.53 4.02
C PRO A 99 1.82 -6.51 2.75
N HIS A 100 0.59 -5.99 2.84
CA HIS A 100 -0.23 -5.71 1.67
C HIS A 100 0.27 -4.44 0.98
N TYR A 101 0.40 -4.46 -0.34
CA TYR A 101 0.83 -3.29 -1.10
C TYR A 101 -0.37 -2.57 -1.72
N VAL A 102 -0.50 -1.27 -1.46
CA VAL A 102 -1.47 -0.41 -2.13
C VAL A 102 -0.73 0.51 -3.09
N VAL A 103 -0.98 0.35 -4.38
CA VAL A 103 -0.31 1.11 -5.44
C VAL A 103 -1.25 2.19 -5.95
N PHE A 104 -0.88 3.45 -5.75
CA PHE A 104 -1.60 4.63 -6.26
C PHE A 104 -1.00 5.04 -7.59
N ILE A 105 -1.80 5.07 -8.65
CA ILE A 105 -1.37 5.42 -10.00
C ILE A 105 -2.22 6.59 -10.48
N SER A 106 -1.60 7.77 -10.64
CA SER A 106 -2.29 8.97 -11.12
C SER A 106 -2.26 9.12 -12.64
N ASP A 107 -1.35 8.42 -13.30
CA ASP A 107 -1.23 8.42 -14.77
C ASP A 107 -0.84 7.01 -15.24
N ILE A 108 -1.78 6.33 -15.90
CA ILE A 108 -1.61 4.93 -16.34
C ILE A 108 -0.50 4.80 -17.38
N SER A 109 -0.27 5.85 -18.17
CA SER A 109 0.77 5.83 -19.21
C SER A 109 2.17 5.62 -18.64
N MET A 110 2.39 5.96 -17.35
CA MET A 110 3.68 5.78 -16.70
C MET A 110 4.07 4.31 -16.50
N ILE A 111 3.09 3.42 -16.41
CA ILE A 111 3.37 1.97 -16.23
C ILE A 111 3.31 1.19 -17.54
N GLU A 112 2.99 1.85 -18.66
CA GLU A 112 2.97 1.22 -19.97
C GLU A 112 4.36 0.72 -20.35
N GLY A 113 4.44 -0.54 -20.79
CA GLY A 113 5.70 -1.17 -21.16
C GLY A 113 6.50 -1.77 -20.00
N GLU A 114 6.13 -1.51 -18.76
CA GLU A 114 6.78 -2.13 -17.61
C GLU A 114 6.30 -3.59 -17.43
N PRO A 115 7.19 -4.56 -17.16
CA PRO A 115 6.82 -5.96 -16.99
C PRO A 115 5.79 -6.21 -15.89
N VAL A 116 5.79 -5.38 -14.85
CA VAL A 116 4.86 -5.47 -13.72
C VAL A 116 3.46 -4.96 -14.06
N SER A 117 3.28 -4.20 -15.15
CA SER A 117 2.01 -3.58 -15.53
C SER A 117 0.87 -4.59 -15.62
N LYS A 118 1.13 -5.81 -16.12
CA LYS A 118 0.15 -6.89 -16.19
C LYS A 118 -0.44 -7.25 -14.82
N TYR A 119 0.38 -7.20 -13.76
CA TYR A 119 -0.08 -7.48 -12.40
C TYR A 119 -0.73 -6.27 -11.73
N LEU A 120 -0.37 -5.06 -12.16
CA LEU A 120 -1.00 -3.84 -11.63
C LEU A 120 -2.34 -3.56 -12.30
N LEU A 121 -2.49 -3.88 -13.58
CA LEU A 121 -3.76 -3.73 -14.31
C LEU A 121 -4.79 -4.79 -13.92
N ASP A 122 -4.36 -6.00 -13.58
CA ASP A 122 -5.19 -7.12 -13.12
C ASP A 122 -4.49 -7.87 -11.99
N PRO A 123 -4.56 -7.35 -10.75
CA PRO A 123 -3.85 -7.94 -9.62
C PRO A 123 -4.37 -9.36 -9.29
N PRO A 124 -3.47 -10.36 -9.26
CA PRO A 124 -3.85 -11.71 -8.84
C PRO A 124 -4.35 -11.72 -7.39
N LYS A 125 -5.40 -12.48 -7.09
CA LYS A 125 -6.06 -12.50 -5.76
C LYS A 125 -5.12 -12.71 -4.59
N ASN A 126 -4.09 -13.54 -4.76
CA ASN A 126 -3.16 -13.93 -3.69
C ASN A 126 -1.84 -13.15 -3.72
N ALA A 127 -1.73 -12.11 -4.55
CA ALA A 127 -0.51 -11.31 -4.64
C ALA A 127 -0.32 -10.35 -3.46
N GLY A 128 -1.38 -10.10 -2.68
CA GLY A 128 -1.35 -9.09 -1.60
C GLY A 128 -1.10 -7.67 -2.14
N VAL A 129 -1.71 -7.36 -3.29
CA VAL A 129 -1.61 -6.07 -3.96
C VAL A 129 -3.00 -5.55 -4.32
N SER A 130 -3.24 -4.28 -4.04
CA SER A 130 -4.39 -3.52 -4.53
C SER A 130 -3.92 -2.29 -5.28
N VAL A 131 -4.60 -1.94 -6.35
CA VAL A 131 -4.22 -0.78 -7.18
C VAL A 131 -5.36 0.23 -7.23
N ILE A 132 -5.02 1.49 -7.06
CA ILE A 132 -5.94 2.63 -7.10
C ILE A 132 -5.52 3.51 -8.28
N PHE A 133 -6.36 3.54 -9.29
CA PHE A 133 -6.15 4.38 -10.47
C PHE A 133 -6.92 5.69 -10.35
N SER A 134 -6.30 6.78 -10.76
CA SER A 134 -6.94 8.08 -10.89
C SER A 134 -7.08 8.45 -12.37
N ALA A 135 -8.28 8.80 -12.81
CA ALA A 135 -8.55 9.27 -14.17
C ALA A 135 -9.62 10.37 -14.17
N ASP A 136 -9.57 11.24 -15.17
CA ASP A 136 -10.55 12.32 -15.37
C ASP A 136 -11.91 11.79 -15.90
N ALA A 137 -11.91 10.64 -16.55
CA ALA A 137 -13.10 9.99 -17.06
C ALA A 137 -13.09 8.48 -16.81
N ILE A 138 -14.27 7.88 -16.71
CA ILE A 138 -14.44 6.45 -16.39
C ILE A 138 -13.88 5.56 -17.51
N ASP A 139 -14.04 5.96 -18.74
CA ASP A 139 -13.55 5.23 -19.93
C ASP A 139 -12.02 5.15 -20.03
N LYS A 140 -11.32 5.98 -19.27
CA LYS A 140 -9.85 5.95 -19.13
C LYS A 140 -9.34 5.01 -18.02
N LEU A 141 -10.24 4.45 -17.22
CA LEU A 141 -9.87 3.48 -16.20
C LEU A 141 -9.66 2.09 -16.80
N PRO A 142 -8.75 1.28 -16.25
CA PRO A 142 -8.59 -0.11 -16.66
C PRO A 142 -9.91 -0.89 -16.57
N SER A 143 -10.16 -1.76 -17.53
CA SER A 143 -11.39 -2.55 -17.61
C SER A 143 -11.59 -3.52 -16.44
N HIS A 144 -10.52 -3.88 -15.74
CA HIS A 144 -10.55 -4.77 -14.56
C HIS A 144 -10.80 -4.05 -13.23
N CYS A 145 -11.06 -2.75 -13.24
CA CYS A 145 -11.47 -2.04 -12.03
C CYS A 145 -12.81 -2.58 -11.54
N ASN A 146 -12.82 -3.15 -10.35
CA ASN A 146 -14.03 -3.71 -9.73
C ASN A 146 -14.89 -2.65 -9.05
N THR A 147 -14.25 -1.62 -8.52
CA THR A 147 -14.90 -0.55 -7.75
C THR A 147 -14.57 0.80 -8.37
N ILE A 148 -15.58 1.60 -8.60
CA ILE A 148 -15.45 2.96 -9.08
C ILE A 148 -15.84 3.93 -7.97
N VAL A 149 -14.96 4.87 -7.69
CA VAL A 149 -15.25 6.05 -6.88
C VAL A 149 -15.36 7.24 -7.82
N GLN A 150 -16.53 7.88 -7.84
CA GLN A 150 -16.83 8.99 -8.72
C GLN A 150 -17.21 10.22 -7.89
N TRP A 151 -16.58 11.35 -8.18
CA TRP A 151 -16.87 12.62 -7.53
C TRP A 151 -16.97 13.73 -8.57
N GLU A 152 -18.16 13.89 -9.10
CA GLU A 152 -18.49 14.88 -10.13
C GLU A 152 -19.48 15.91 -9.61
N LYS A 153 -19.92 16.81 -10.48
CA LYS A 153 -20.86 17.85 -10.11
C LYS A 153 -22.24 17.27 -9.81
N ASP A 154 -22.68 16.32 -10.63
CA ASP A 154 -24.05 15.81 -10.62
C ASP A 154 -24.16 14.46 -9.87
N TYR A 155 -23.03 13.82 -9.58
CA TYR A 155 -23.01 12.55 -8.87
C TYR A 155 -21.71 12.37 -8.07
N SER A 156 -21.88 11.94 -6.83
CA SER A 156 -20.78 11.52 -5.96
C SER A 156 -21.13 10.17 -5.32
N GLY A 157 -20.30 9.17 -5.50
CA GLY A 157 -20.59 7.84 -4.99
C GLY A 157 -19.48 6.83 -5.17
N CYS A 158 -19.67 5.67 -4.57
CA CYS A 158 -18.82 4.50 -4.71
C CYS A 158 -19.72 3.32 -5.12
N TYR A 159 -19.35 2.61 -6.16
CA TYR A 159 -20.14 1.49 -6.67
C TYR A 159 -19.26 0.41 -7.32
N ASN A 160 -19.76 -0.82 -7.31
CA ASN A 160 -19.13 -1.91 -8.05
C ASN A 160 -19.50 -1.78 -9.54
N THR A 161 -18.56 -2.09 -10.43
CA THR A 161 -18.77 -2.01 -11.89
C THR A 161 -19.89 -2.92 -12.41
N LEU A 162 -20.22 -3.98 -11.67
CA LEU A 162 -21.32 -4.90 -11.97
C LEU A 162 -22.68 -4.44 -11.42
N SER A 163 -22.72 -3.41 -10.56
CA SER A 163 -23.96 -2.89 -9.98
C SER A 163 -24.79 -2.16 -11.01
N LYS A 164 -26.12 -2.38 -10.96
CA LYS A 164 -27.05 -1.62 -11.79
C LYS A 164 -27.06 -0.16 -11.37
N PHE A 165 -27.41 0.73 -12.31
CA PHE A 165 -27.41 2.17 -12.04
C PHE A 165 -28.34 2.57 -10.87
N GLU A 166 -29.49 1.90 -10.76
CA GLU A 166 -30.49 2.14 -9.71
C GLU A 166 -30.01 1.72 -8.30
N GLU A 167 -28.97 0.89 -8.24
CA GLU A 167 -28.37 0.39 -6.99
C GLU A 167 -27.23 1.28 -6.49
N ARG A 168 -26.87 2.34 -7.25
CA ARG A 168 -25.75 3.23 -6.92
C ARG A 168 -26.18 4.29 -5.91
N GLU A 169 -25.64 4.20 -4.72
CA GLU A 169 -25.92 5.18 -3.67
C GLU A 169 -24.99 6.39 -3.77
N GLY A 170 -25.53 7.57 -3.49
CA GLY A 170 -24.74 8.78 -3.38
C GLY A 170 -23.97 8.82 -2.07
N VAL A 171 -22.71 9.25 -2.10
CA VAL A 171 -21.84 9.40 -0.93
C VAL A 171 -21.31 10.82 -0.87
N ALA A 172 -21.33 11.43 0.31
CA ALA A 172 -20.61 12.67 0.58
C ALA A 172 -19.18 12.32 1.00
N PHE A 173 -18.20 12.90 0.30
CA PHE A 173 -16.79 12.70 0.63
C PHE A 173 -16.28 13.82 1.55
N ASP A 174 -15.50 13.43 2.54
CA ASP A 174 -14.74 14.35 3.37
C ASP A 174 -13.69 15.10 2.53
N ARG A 175 -13.13 16.14 3.12
CA ARG A 175 -12.07 16.92 2.48
C ARG A 175 -10.86 16.97 3.38
N VAL A 176 -9.70 16.85 2.75
CA VAL A 176 -8.39 16.96 3.41
C VAL A 176 -7.52 17.89 2.57
N SER A 177 -7.14 19.01 3.14
CA SER A 177 -6.23 19.94 2.49
C SER A 177 -4.80 19.39 2.43
N LEU A 178 -3.98 19.92 1.53
CA LEU A 178 -2.56 19.57 1.47
C LEU A 178 -1.85 19.87 2.78
N ALA A 179 -2.20 20.98 3.44
CA ALA A 179 -1.59 21.36 4.71
C ALA A 179 -1.92 20.37 5.83
N GLU A 180 -3.16 19.92 5.93
CA GLU A 180 -3.56 18.89 6.91
C GLU A 180 -2.86 17.57 6.63
N MET A 181 -2.76 17.17 5.36
CA MET A 181 -2.08 15.95 4.98
C MET A 181 -0.57 16.01 5.25
N ASP A 182 0.08 17.15 5.03
CA ASP A 182 1.49 17.35 5.36
C ASP A 182 1.74 17.26 6.87
N VAL A 183 0.91 17.92 7.68
CA VAL A 183 1.00 17.83 9.15
C VAL A 183 0.81 16.39 9.62
N PHE A 184 -0.22 15.71 9.13
CA PHE A 184 -0.50 14.33 9.48
C PHE A 184 0.66 13.39 9.13
N SER A 185 1.16 13.47 7.91
CA SER A 185 2.22 12.58 7.44
C SER A 185 3.54 12.80 8.18
N ARG A 186 3.89 14.06 8.52
CA ARG A 186 5.06 14.39 9.35
C ARG A 186 4.90 13.89 10.78
N GLN A 187 3.72 14.02 11.38
CA GLN A 187 3.46 13.45 12.70
C GLN A 187 3.61 11.93 12.68
N LEU A 188 3.03 11.27 11.68
CA LEU A 188 3.08 9.83 11.52
C LEU A 188 4.52 9.31 11.33
N SER A 189 5.39 10.07 10.67
CA SER A 189 6.80 9.70 10.47
C SER A 189 7.58 9.46 11.75
N ASN A 190 7.12 10.03 12.87
CA ASN A 190 7.75 9.87 14.18
C ASN A 190 7.31 8.59 14.91
N PHE A 191 6.24 7.94 14.47
CA PHE A 191 5.77 6.71 15.11
C PHE A 191 6.55 5.51 14.59
N LYS A 192 7.09 4.75 15.53
CA LYS A 192 7.71 3.45 15.24
C LYS A 192 6.78 2.35 15.74
N VAL A 193 6.36 1.50 14.84
CA VAL A 193 5.65 0.28 15.20
C VAL A 193 6.68 -0.65 15.85
N ARG A 194 6.41 -1.08 17.07
CA ARG A 194 7.17 -2.19 17.67
C ARG A 194 6.71 -3.44 16.91
N GLU A 195 7.60 -3.99 16.12
CA GLU A 195 7.42 -5.35 15.66
C GLU A 195 7.40 -6.21 16.92
N ASN A 196 6.21 -6.69 17.26
CA ASN A 196 6.15 -7.74 18.26
C ASN A 196 6.96 -8.89 17.68
N ALA A 197 8.01 -9.28 18.33
CA ALA A 197 8.76 -10.51 18.06
C ALA A 197 7.89 -11.77 18.23
N SER A 198 6.59 -11.64 18.16
CA SER A 198 5.58 -12.70 18.33
C SER A 198 5.52 -13.69 17.17
N ASN A 199 6.31 -13.47 16.10
CA ASN A 199 6.62 -14.53 15.13
C ASN A 199 7.95 -15.24 15.42
N ALA A 200 8.72 -14.80 16.39
CA ALA A 200 9.65 -15.69 17.04
C ALA A 200 8.79 -16.69 17.83
N ALA A 201 8.65 -17.90 17.31
CA ALA A 201 8.04 -18.99 18.05
C ALA A 201 8.56 -18.90 19.50
N ILE A 202 7.66 -18.73 20.45
CA ILE A 202 8.03 -18.79 21.86
C ILE A 202 8.74 -20.14 21.97
N PRO A 203 10.02 -20.20 22.32
CA PRO A 203 10.69 -21.49 22.44
C PRO A 203 9.87 -22.33 23.39
N ASP A 204 9.55 -23.57 23.01
CA ASP A 204 8.76 -24.50 23.82
C ASP A 204 9.36 -24.66 25.24
N MET A 205 10.61 -24.29 25.40
CA MET A 205 11.31 -24.26 26.68
C MET A 205 12.33 -23.13 26.67
N LEU A 206 12.22 -22.23 27.63
CA LEU A 206 13.20 -21.16 27.91
C LEU A 206 13.89 -21.54 29.23
N THR A 207 15.17 -21.86 29.16
CA THR A 207 15.93 -22.17 30.39
C THR A 207 16.29 -20.89 31.11
N PHE A 208 16.58 -20.99 32.40
CA PHE A 208 17.08 -19.86 33.24
C PHE A 208 18.35 -19.25 32.64
N LEU A 209 19.23 -20.06 32.08
CA LEU A 209 20.48 -19.62 31.47
C LEU A 209 20.22 -18.85 30.16
N ASP A 210 19.24 -19.27 29.37
CA ASP A 210 18.84 -18.56 28.13
C ASP A 210 18.31 -17.16 28.44
N MET A 211 17.60 -16.99 29.58
CA MET A 211 17.05 -15.71 30.01
C MET A 211 18.19 -14.71 30.34
N TYR A 212 19.32 -15.20 30.88
CA TYR A 212 20.50 -14.41 31.18
C TYR A 212 21.55 -14.41 30.04
N LYS A 213 21.24 -15.01 28.89
CA LYS A 213 22.15 -15.12 27.75
C LYS A 213 23.51 -15.69 28.07
N THR A 214 23.55 -16.64 28.99
CA THR A 214 24.77 -17.34 29.42
C THR A 214 24.61 -18.84 29.22
N SER A 215 25.70 -19.54 28.97
CA SER A 215 25.71 -20.99 28.78
C SER A 215 26.16 -21.77 30.03
N ARG A 216 26.62 -21.09 31.06
CA ARG A 216 27.11 -21.69 32.31
C ARG A 216 26.62 -20.93 33.53
N VAL A 217 26.41 -21.66 34.62
CA VAL A 217 25.94 -21.10 35.89
C VAL A 217 27.01 -20.18 36.53
N GLU A 218 28.29 -20.46 36.25
CA GLU A 218 29.42 -19.67 36.75
C GLU A 218 29.54 -18.29 36.13
N ASP A 219 28.91 -18.07 34.98
CA ASP A 219 28.90 -16.80 34.24
C ASP A 219 27.69 -15.91 34.62
N LEU A 220 26.89 -16.34 35.60
CA LEU A 220 25.79 -15.54 36.14
C LEU A 220 26.34 -14.52 37.16
N ASP A 221 26.41 -13.25 36.74
CA ASP A 221 26.62 -12.14 37.64
C ASP A 221 25.38 -11.96 38.54
N MET A 222 25.52 -12.30 39.80
CA MET A 222 24.46 -12.19 40.81
C MET A 222 24.51 -10.82 41.52
N TYR A 223 24.50 -9.70 40.75
CA TYR A 223 24.35 -8.36 41.29
C TYR A 223 23.29 -7.56 40.54
#